data_3af74315fd4144458766beb0f20b20f2
#
_entry.id   3af74315fd4144458766beb0f20b20f2
#
_cell.length_a   1.000
_cell.length_b   1.000
_cell.length_c   1.000
_cell.angle_alpha   90.00
_cell.angle_beta   90.00
_cell.angle_gamma   90.00
#
_symmetry.space_group_name_H-M   'P 1'
#
loop_
_entity.id
_entity.type
_entity.pdbx_description
1 polymer ?
#
loop_
_entity_poly.entity_id
_entity_poly.type
_entity_poly.pdbx_seq_one_letter_code
_entity_poly.pdbx_strand_id
1 'polypeptide(L)'
;GGAGNFASTGGWSLADGDAMNHYGRHQFIVLTPEQQELVEQASKNIYRPCCNNSTHFPDCNHGMAMLGFLELMASQNISEEEMYKAALYVNAYWFPDTYLTIAKYFENQGVSWDKISAKEVLGFDYSSGSGYRNVLQKIKPAEINGGGSCGV
;
A
#
# COMPACT_ATOMS: atom_id res chain seq x y z
N GLY A 1 18.63 14.62 -4.34
CA GLY A 1 17.79 15.07 -3.23
C GLY A 1 17.94 14.13 -2.08
N GLY A 2 18.17 14.64 -0.85
CA GLY A 2 18.36 13.82 0.33
C GLY A 2 17.07 13.11 0.76
N ALA A 3 17.19 11.96 1.41
CA ALA A 3 16.08 11.17 1.92
C ALA A 3 15.10 11.98 2.79
N GLY A 4 15.61 12.97 3.54
CA GLY A 4 14.80 13.88 4.35
C GLY A 4 13.76 14.70 3.57
N ASN A 5 13.93 14.85 2.25
CA ASN A 5 12.95 15.56 1.41
C ASN A 5 11.71 14.72 1.08
N PHE A 6 11.74 13.41 1.31
CA PHE A 6 10.64 12.49 1.05
C PHE A 6 9.75 12.26 2.27
N ALA A 7 10.21 12.68 3.44
CA ALA A 7 9.52 12.38 4.67
C ALA A 7 8.60 13.52 5.09
N SER A 8 7.36 13.49 4.65
CA SER A 8 6.27 14.25 5.28
C SER A 8 5.69 13.48 6.48
N THR A 9 6.47 12.57 7.07
CA THR A 9 5.94 11.58 7.99
C THR A 9 6.15 12.00 9.41
N GLY A 10 5.12 11.91 10.24
CA GLY A 10 5.22 12.09 11.69
C GLY A 10 6.32 11.25 12.34
N GLY A 11 6.72 10.14 11.70
CA GLY A 11 7.84 9.30 12.16
C GLY A 11 9.18 10.02 12.26
N TRP A 12 9.44 10.99 11.40
CA TRP A 12 10.66 11.78 11.46
C TRP A 12 10.71 12.69 12.69
N SER A 13 9.57 13.14 13.17
CA SER A 13 9.49 13.99 14.38
C SER A 13 9.54 13.20 15.67
N LEU A 14 9.45 11.87 15.64
CA LEU A 14 9.56 10.97 16.80
C LEU A 14 10.98 10.47 17.05
N ALA A 15 11.94 10.83 16.20
CA ALA A 15 13.33 10.45 16.37
C ALA A 15 13.94 11.16 17.60
N ASP A 16 14.82 10.47 18.31
CA ASP A 16 15.66 11.07 19.33
C ASP A 16 16.79 11.86 18.62
N GLY A 17 16.69 13.18 18.63
CA GLY A 17 17.55 14.07 17.87
C GLY A 17 17.15 14.23 16.40
N ASP A 18 18.14 14.41 15.50
CA ASP A 18 17.89 14.53 14.07
C ASP A 18 17.60 13.16 13.45
N ALA A 19 16.41 13.01 12.88
CA ALA A 19 15.96 11.78 12.22
C ALA A 19 16.96 11.27 11.18
N MET A 20 17.62 12.16 10.45
CA MET A 20 18.61 11.78 9.43
C MET A 20 19.86 11.12 10.03
N ASN A 21 20.13 11.31 11.32
CA ASN A 21 21.20 10.58 12.03
C ASN A 21 20.88 9.09 12.19
N HIS A 22 19.62 8.69 12.09
CA HIS A 22 19.15 7.31 12.18
C HIS A 22 18.96 6.65 10.82
N TYR A 23 18.93 7.43 9.73
CA TYR A 23 18.67 6.92 8.40
C TYR A 23 19.69 5.87 7.96
N GLY A 24 19.22 4.66 7.68
CA GLY A 24 20.04 3.54 7.21
C GLY A 24 21.03 2.96 8.24
N ARG A 25 20.97 3.38 9.51
CA ARG A 25 21.93 2.96 10.55
C ARG A 25 21.44 1.82 11.44
N HIS A 26 20.14 1.57 11.48
CA HIS A 26 19.54 0.55 12.34
C HIS A 26 18.94 -0.56 11.48
N GLN A 27 19.48 -1.75 11.60
CA GLN A 27 18.89 -2.94 10.98
C GLN A 27 17.93 -3.60 11.95
N PHE A 28 16.65 -3.25 11.87
CA PHE A 28 15.61 -3.86 12.71
C PHE A 28 15.20 -5.24 12.22
N ILE A 29 15.26 -5.47 10.91
CA ILE A 29 14.92 -6.74 10.27
C ILE A 29 16.08 -7.09 9.33
N VAL A 30 16.66 -8.28 9.53
CA VAL A 30 17.69 -8.83 8.65
C VAL A 30 17.04 -9.86 7.75
N LEU A 31 17.10 -9.64 6.44
CA LEU A 31 16.54 -10.51 5.43
C LEU A 31 17.63 -11.32 4.73
N THR A 32 17.33 -12.56 4.37
CA THR A 32 18.16 -13.31 3.43
C THR A 32 18.03 -12.73 2.02
N PRO A 33 18.93 -13.05 1.08
CA PRO A 33 18.81 -12.61 -0.32
C PRO A 33 17.46 -12.99 -0.94
N GLU A 34 16.97 -14.19 -0.67
CA GLU A 34 15.68 -14.69 -1.17
C GLU A 34 14.49 -13.91 -0.58
N GLN A 35 14.54 -13.62 0.72
CA GLN A 35 13.53 -12.80 1.39
C GLN A 35 13.55 -11.37 0.86
N GLN A 36 14.73 -10.81 0.61
CA GLN A 36 14.87 -9.48 0.03
C GLN A 36 14.29 -9.42 -1.39
N GLU A 37 14.54 -10.44 -2.21
CA GLU A 37 13.97 -10.55 -3.55
C GLU A 37 12.43 -10.62 -3.50
N LEU A 38 11.88 -11.40 -2.57
CA LEU A 38 10.44 -11.51 -2.35
C LEU A 38 9.81 -10.14 -2.00
N VAL A 39 10.44 -9.41 -1.07
CA VAL A 39 10.00 -8.04 -0.69
C VAL A 39 10.06 -7.11 -1.90
N GLU A 40 11.14 -7.17 -2.68
CA GLU A 40 11.30 -6.34 -3.87
C GLU A 40 10.19 -6.62 -4.90
N GLN A 41 9.92 -7.88 -5.18
CA GLN A 41 8.86 -8.29 -6.11
C GLN A 41 7.47 -7.89 -5.62
N ALA A 42 7.14 -8.18 -4.37
CA ALA A 42 5.85 -7.83 -3.80
C ALA A 42 5.64 -6.31 -3.76
N SER A 43 6.63 -5.56 -3.31
CA SER A 43 6.53 -4.10 -3.18
C SER A 43 6.31 -3.37 -4.50
N LYS A 44 6.83 -3.89 -5.62
CA LYS A 44 6.61 -3.34 -6.97
C LYS A 44 5.15 -3.47 -7.44
N ASN A 45 4.42 -4.45 -6.91
CA ASN A 45 3.04 -4.76 -7.30
C ASN A 45 1.98 -4.24 -6.33
N ILE A 46 2.37 -3.63 -5.20
CA ILE A 46 1.45 -3.11 -4.19
C ILE A 46 1.41 -1.59 -4.29
N TYR A 47 0.25 -1.07 -4.69
CA TYR A 47 -0.05 0.35 -4.79
C TYR A 47 -1.00 0.81 -3.68
N ARG A 48 -1.15 2.13 -3.54
CA ARG A 48 -2.02 2.78 -2.56
C ARG A 48 -2.79 3.91 -3.24
N PRO A 49 -4.08 4.12 -2.90
CA PRO A 49 -4.91 5.11 -3.58
C PRO A 49 -4.51 6.57 -3.31
N CYS A 50 -3.66 6.82 -2.33
CA CYS A 50 -3.14 8.16 -2.02
C CYS A 50 -2.13 8.69 -3.05
N CYS A 51 -1.50 7.83 -3.85
CA CYS A 51 -0.46 8.21 -4.80
C CYS A 51 -0.37 7.23 -5.99
N ASN A 52 0.54 7.50 -6.93
CA ASN A 52 0.79 6.63 -8.08
C ASN A 52 2.06 5.79 -7.96
N ASN A 53 2.79 5.92 -6.85
CA ASN A 53 4.00 5.15 -6.63
C ASN A 53 3.67 3.80 -5.97
N SER A 54 4.39 2.75 -6.37
CA SER A 54 4.30 1.46 -5.69
C SER A 54 4.98 1.52 -4.31
N THR A 55 4.77 0.49 -3.51
CA THR A 55 5.44 0.35 -2.20
C THR A 55 6.96 0.25 -2.34
N HIS A 56 7.46 -0.16 -3.50
CA HIS A 56 8.89 -0.17 -3.80
C HIS A 56 9.52 1.23 -3.78
N PHE A 57 8.72 2.28 -4.01
CA PHE A 57 9.10 3.67 -3.82
C PHE A 57 8.21 4.28 -2.71
N PRO A 58 8.59 4.10 -1.44
CA PRO A 58 7.74 4.43 -0.28
C PRO A 58 7.83 5.93 0.05
N ASP A 59 7.19 6.76 -0.76
CA ASP A 59 7.21 8.22 -0.68
C ASP A 59 6.23 8.83 0.35
N CYS A 60 5.45 8.01 1.03
CA CYS A 60 4.50 8.44 2.05
C CYS A 60 4.46 7.49 3.24
N ASN A 61 3.77 7.88 4.32
CA ASN A 61 3.63 7.07 5.54
C ASN A 61 3.08 5.68 5.26
N HIS A 62 2.04 5.58 4.43
CA HIS A 62 1.45 4.30 4.05
C HIS A 62 2.45 3.43 3.28
N GLY A 63 3.23 4.04 2.38
CA GLY A 63 4.28 3.32 1.63
C GLY A 63 5.38 2.78 2.54
N MET A 64 5.86 3.60 3.46
CA MET A 64 6.90 3.19 4.42
C MET A 64 6.39 2.11 5.38
N ALA A 65 5.18 2.27 5.91
CA ALA A 65 4.57 1.28 6.81
C ALA A 65 4.32 -0.05 6.08
N MET A 66 3.83 0.00 4.84
CA MET A 66 3.61 -1.20 4.04
C MET A 66 4.93 -1.90 3.70
N LEU A 67 5.99 -1.18 3.34
CA LEU A 67 7.30 -1.76 3.06
C LEU A 67 7.84 -2.49 4.30
N GLY A 68 7.84 -1.85 5.47
CA GLY A 68 8.26 -2.48 6.71
C GLY A 68 7.42 -3.69 7.10
N PHE A 69 6.11 -3.67 6.79
CA PHE A 69 5.22 -4.81 6.99
C PHE A 69 5.58 -5.99 6.07
N LEU A 70 5.90 -5.72 4.80
CA LEU A 70 6.38 -6.76 3.87
C LEU A 70 7.70 -7.37 4.34
N GLU A 71 8.65 -6.55 4.79
CA GLU A 71 9.93 -7.02 5.35
C GLU A 71 9.72 -7.91 6.58
N LEU A 72 8.81 -7.51 7.48
CA LEU A 72 8.47 -8.31 8.65
C LEU A 72 7.89 -9.66 8.26
N MET A 73 6.94 -9.69 7.32
CA MET A 73 6.35 -10.95 6.84
C MET A 73 7.38 -11.85 6.16
N ALA A 74 8.23 -11.28 5.31
CA ALA A 74 9.30 -12.02 4.64
C ALA A 74 10.28 -12.64 5.65
N SER A 75 10.66 -11.90 6.71
CA SER A 75 11.53 -12.41 7.77
C SER A 75 10.96 -13.62 8.51
N GLN A 76 9.64 -13.76 8.49
CA GLN A 76 8.91 -14.89 9.07
C GLN A 76 8.54 -15.98 8.06
N ASN A 77 9.08 -15.90 6.85
CA ASN A 77 8.84 -16.86 5.76
C ASN A 77 7.36 -16.98 5.37
N ILE A 78 6.61 -15.90 5.46
CA ILE A 78 5.24 -15.82 4.95
C ILE A 78 5.28 -15.91 3.43
N SER A 79 4.38 -16.68 2.83
CA SER A 79 4.31 -16.87 1.38
C SER A 79 3.90 -15.57 0.65
N GLU A 80 4.32 -15.42 -0.61
CA GLU A 80 3.96 -14.28 -1.44
C GLU A 80 2.45 -14.06 -1.51
N GLU A 81 1.68 -15.14 -1.67
CA GLU A 81 0.21 -15.08 -1.72
C GLU A 81 -0.39 -14.53 -0.43
N GLU A 82 0.09 -14.98 0.71
CA GLU A 82 -0.36 -14.49 2.02
C GLU A 82 0.08 -13.05 2.27
N MET A 83 1.26 -12.66 1.79
CA MET A 83 1.72 -11.27 1.84
C MET A 83 0.77 -10.34 1.08
N TYR A 84 0.32 -10.71 -0.13
CA TYR A 84 -0.67 -9.92 -0.87
C TYR A 84 -2.02 -9.86 -0.14
N LYS A 85 -2.50 -10.97 0.40
CA LYS A 85 -3.76 -10.98 1.18
C LYS A 85 -3.66 -10.03 2.40
N ALA A 86 -2.58 -10.13 3.16
CA ALA A 86 -2.37 -9.28 4.32
C ALA A 86 -2.23 -7.80 3.93
N ALA A 87 -1.49 -7.49 2.86
CA ALA A 87 -1.36 -6.13 2.35
C ALA A 87 -2.71 -5.56 1.89
N LEU A 88 -3.58 -6.38 1.27
CA LEU A 88 -4.92 -5.97 0.88
C LEU A 88 -5.78 -5.63 2.12
N TYR A 89 -5.72 -6.41 3.19
CA TYR A 89 -6.41 -6.10 4.44
C TYR A 89 -5.95 -4.77 5.03
N VAL A 90 -4.64 -4.53 5.06
CA VAL A 90 -4.07 -3.29 5.58
C VAL A 90 -4.52 -2.09 4.73
N ASN A 91 -4.43 -2.18 3.40
CA ASN A 91 -4.90 -1.13 2.52
C ASN A 91 -6.41 -0.88 2.66
N ALA A 92 -7.22 -1.94 2.76
CA ALA A 92 -8.66 -1.82 2.96
C ALA A 92 -9.00 -1.15 4.31
N TYR A 93 -8.20 -1.38 5.34
CA TYR A 93 -8.35 -0.70 6.61
C TYR A 93 -8.00 0.79 6.52
N TRP A 94 -6.92 1.14 5.82
CA TRP A 94 -6.52 2.54 5.64
C TRP A 94 -7.44 3.33 4.70
N PHE A 95 -8.02 2.65 3.69
CA PHE A 95 -8.81 3.27 2.62
C PHE A 95 -10.13 2.52 2.39
N PRO A 96 -11.01 2.41 3.40
CA PRO A 96 -12.20 1.56 3.34
C PRO A 96 -13.12 1.90 2.17
N ASP A 97 -13.39 3.18 1.92
CA ASP A 97 -14.27 3.62 0.83
C ASP A 97 -13.73 3.24 -0.55
N THR A 98 -12.40 3.28 -0.72
CA THR A 98 -11.75 2.87 -1.96
C THR A 98 -12.01 1.39 -2.24
N TYR A 99 -11.78 0.53 -1.25
CA TYR A 99 -11.89 -0.92 -1.46
C TYR A 99 -13.34 -1.39 -1.52
N LEU A 100 -14.28 -0.74 -0.84
CA LEU A 100 -15.71 -0.95 -1.04
C LEU A 100 -16.14 -0.57 -2.47
N THR A 101 -15.61 0.51 -3.00
CA THR A 101 -15.85 0.95 -4.37
C THR A 101 -15.28 -0.03 -5.40
N ILE A 102 -14.05 -0.50 -5.20
CA ILE A 102 -13.42 -1.50 -6.07
C ILE A 102 -14.22 -2.82 -6.02
N ALA A 103 -14.65 -3.25 -4.84
CA ALA A 103 -15.48 -4.43 -4.69
C ALA A 103 -16.80 -4.31 -5.48
N LYS A 104 -17.45 -3.15 -5.39
CA LYS A 104 -18.66 -2.85 -6.16
C LYS A 104 -18.43 -2.85 -7.67
N TYR A 105 -17.28 -2.36 -8.11
CA TYR A 105 -16.89 -2.41 -9.52
C TYR A 105 -16.83 -3.85 -10.03
N PHE A 106 -16.20 -4.77 -9.30
CA PHE A 106 -16.13 -6.17 -9.68
C PHE A 106 -17.50 -6.87 -9.60
N GLU A 107 -18.29 -6.58 -8.56
CA GLU A 107 -19.66 -7.10 -8.44
C GLU A 107 -20.52 -6.73 -9.66
N ASN A 108 -20.42 -5.49 -10.15
CA ASN A 108 -21.14 -5.03 -11.32
C ASN A 108 -20.72 -5.76 -12.61
N GLN A 109 -19.55 -6.41 -12.60
CA GLN A 109 -19.07 -7.27 -13.69
C GLN A 109 -19.40 -8.76 -13.47
N GLY A 110 -20.13 -9.08 -12.40
CA GLY A 110 -20.48 -10.47 -12.03
C GLY A 110 -19.34 -11.24 -11.38
N VAL A 111 -18.31 -10.55 -10.89
CA VAL A 111 -17.18 -11.16 -10.20
C VAL A 111 -17.31 -10.95 -8.70
N SER A 112 -17.36 -12.04 -7.93
CA SER A 112 -17.42 -11.99 -6.48
C SER A 112 -16.05 -11.68 -5.89
N TRP A 113 -16.01 -10.86 -4.82
CA TRP A 113 -14.78 -10.41 -4.17
C TRP A 113 -13.85 -11.55 -3.75
N ASP A 114 -14.40 -12.66 -3.27
CA ASP A 114 -13.65 -13.84 -2.83
C ASP A 114 -12.90 -14.57 -3.97
N LYS A 115 -13.24 -14.26 -5.22
CA LYS A 115 -12.62 -14.85 -6.42
C LYS A 115 -11.56 -13.95 -7.04
N ILE A 116 -11.38 -12.74 -6.53
CA ILE A 116 -10.44 -11.79 -7.08
C ILE A 116 -9.08 -11.98 -6.41
N SER A 117 -8.02 -11.97 -7.23
CA SER A 117 -6.66 -12.02 -6.69
C SER A 117 -6.31 -10.76 -5.91
N ALA A 118 -5.83 -10.91 -4.67
CA ALA A 118 -5.33 -9.79 -3.89
C ALA A 118 -4.20 -9.04 -4.62
N LYS A 119 -3.33 -9.75 -5.33
CA LYS A 119 -2.27 -9.16 -6.17
C LYS A 119 -2.84 -8.28 -7.26
N GLU A 120 -3.91 -8.71 -7.92
CA GLU A 120 -4.59 -7.94 -8.96
C GLU A 120 -5.18 -6.65 -8.40
N VAL A 121 -5.96 -6.74 -7.32
CA VAL A 121 -6.58 -5.58 -6.67
C VAL A 121 -5.54 -4.56 -6.19
N LEU A 122 -4.43 -5.03 -5.64
CA LEU A 122 -3.34 -4.17 -5.16
C LEU A 122 -2.52 -3.53 -6.29
N GLY A 123 -2.72 -3.98 -7.53
CA GLY A 123 -2.01 -3.48 -8.70
C GLY A 123 -2.36 -2.02 -9.05
N PHE A 124 -1.58 -1.47 -9.97
CA PHE A 124 -1.70 -0.08 -10.42
C PHE A 124 -3.11 0.29 -10.87
N ASP A 125 -3.78 -0.59 -11.63
CA ASP A 125 -5.05 -0.32 -12.29
C ASP A 125 -6.23 -0.12 -11.32
N TYR A 126 -6.10 -0.60 -10.08
CA TYR A 126 -7.14 -0.49 -9.05
C TYR A 126 -6.69 0.33 -7.84
N SER A 127 -5.49 0.04 -7.33
CA SER A 127 -5.02 0.59 -6.05
C SER A 127 -4.12 1.82 -6.17
N SER A 128 -3.71 2.25 -7.37
CA SER A 128 -3.05 3.56 -7.50
C SER A 128 -4.07 4.69 -7.49
N GLY A 129 -3.62 5.92 -7.21
CA GLY A 129 -4.48 7.10 -7.26
C GLY A 129 -5.14 7.31 -8.62
N SER A 130 -4.44 7.04 -9.74
CA SER A 130 -5.02 7.12 -11.08
C SER A 130 -5.87 5.90 -11.42
N GLY A 131 -5.46 4.71 -11.03
CA GLY A 131 -6.24 3.48 -11.23
C GLY A 131 -7.59 3.56 -10.53
N TYR A 132 -7.61 3.97 -9.27
CA TYR A 132 -8.84 4.16 -8.52
C TYR A 132 -9.77 5.21 -9.16
N ARG A 133 -9.22 6.34 -9.65
CA ARG A 133 -10.04 7.33 -10.38
C ARG A 133 -10.68 6.75 -11.64
N ASN A 134 -9.98 5.87 -12.35
CA ASN A 134 -10.54 5.17 -13.51
C ASN A 134 -11.66 4.19 -13.11
N VAL A 135 -11.52 3.51 -11.97
CA VAL A 135 -12.59 2.66 -11.42
C VAL A 135 -13.83 3.48 -11.11
N LEU A 136 -13.67 4.63 -10.42
CA LEU A 136 -14.78 5.54 -10.10
C LEU A 136 -15.56 6.00 -11.34
N GLN A 137 -14.88 6.28 -12.45
CA GLN A 137 -15.53 6.70 -13.68
C GLN A 137 -16.38 5.59 -14.32
N LYS A 138 -16.05 4.33 -14.07
CA LYS A 138 -16.76 3.16 -14.62
C LYS A 138 -17.93 2.71 -13.74
N ILE A 139 -17.96 3.12 -12.49
CA ILE A 139 -19.10 2.88 -11.61
C ILE A 139 -20.07 4.03 -11.83
N LYS A 140 -21.27 3.77 -12.37
CA LYS A 140 -22.34 4.77 -12.37
C LYS A 140 -22.58 5.19 -10.92
N PRO A 141 -22.64 6.50 -10.59
CA PRO A 141 -22.71 6.93 -9.22
C PRO A 141 -23.93 6.34 -8.52
N ALA A 142 -23.69 5.38 -7.62
CA ALA A 142 -24.58 5.22 -6.50
C ALA A 142 -24.34 6.47 -5.64
N GLU A 143 -25.41 7.11 -5.19
CA GLU A 143 -25.36 8.33 -4.39
C GLU A 143 -24.36 8.15 -3.24
N ILE A 144 -23.20 8.80 -3.35
CA ILE A 144 -22.19 8.80 -2.29
C ILE A 144 -22.61 9.87 -1.30
N ASN A 145 -23.27 9.46 -0.24
CA ASN A 145 -23.47 10.29 0.93
C ASN A 145 -22.20 10.24 1.80
N GLY A 146 -21.43 11.32 1.78
CA GLY A 146 -20.43 11.65 2.77
C GLY A 146 -19.00 11.23 2.45
N GLY A 147 -18.26 12.10 1.77
CA GLY A 147 -16.83 11.98 1.57
C GLY A 147 -16.02 12.34 2.82
N GLY A 148 -15.17 11.43 3.26
CA GLY A 148 -14.05 11.76 4.12
C GLY A 148 -12.88 12.28 3.29
N SER A 149 -12.68 13.59 3.26
CA SER A 149 -11.45 14.21 2.76
C SER A 149 -10.34 13.97 3.78
N CYS A 150 -9.21 13.43 3.36
CA CYS A 150 -7.98 13.54 4.15
C CYS A 150 -7.60 15.02 4.20
N GLY A 151 -8.03 15.71 5.25
CA GLY A 151 -7.49 17.02 5.61
C GLY A 151 -6.06 16.84 6.12
N VAL A 152 -5.14 17.61 5.61
CA VAL A 152 -3.78 17.83 6.06
C VAL A 152 -3.79 18.36 7.48
#